data_fa4239d7fcec223bd23e2d489bceab2d
#
_entry.id   fa4239d7fcec223bd23e2d489bceab2d
#
_cell.length_a   1.000
_cell.length_b   1.000
_cell.length_c   1.000
_cell.angle_alpha   90.00
_cell.angle_beta   90.00
_cell.angle_gamma   90.00
#
_symmetry.space_group_name_H-M   'P 1'
#
loop_
_entity.id
_entity.type
_entity.pdbx_description
1 polymer ?
#
loop_
_entity_poly.entity_id
_entity_poly.type
_entity_poly.pdbx_seq_one_letter_code
_entity_poly.pdbx_strand_id
1 'polypeptide(L)'
;MPKKQTVWLFTMVSLTAVLGVYYMTGPEKLLPASTLEEKVSEPQEDVDVAVEETPNDEVFEMIRLEAEEERSRLKEELTAKVASAELSAEAKDEAYTTMQQLDEQASSERMLETVIKSKGYEDALVRTIDGEVRITVKADSHSTEAANELIQLAKEEMGDKMPVSVEFEPFK
;
A
#
# COMPACT_ATOMS: atom_id res chain seq x y z
N MET A 1 -45.97 -31.11 -7.29
CA MET A 1 -45.13 -30.18 -6.47
C MET A 1 -43.69 -30.63 -6.58
N PRO A 2 -42.76 -29.81 -7.05
CA PRO A 2 -41.36 -30.21 -7.15
C PRO A 2 -40.82 -30.47 -5.74
N LYS A 3 -40.12 -31.59 -5.56
CA LYS A 3 -39.53 -31.97 -4.29
C LYS A 3 -38.40 -30.97 -4.00
N LYS A 4 -38.23 -30.56 -2.74
CA LYS A 4 -37.19 -29.59 -2.32
C LYS A 4 -35.78 -29.95 -2.83
N GLN A 5 -35.50 -31.23 -3.00
CA GLN A 5 -34.24 -31.74 -3.58
C GLN A 5 -34.07 -31.39 -5.06
N THR A 6 -35.16 -31.34 -5.84
CA THR A 6 -35.11 -31.00 -7.27
C THR A 6 -34.83 -29.51 -7.48
N VAL A 7 -35.39 -28.66 -6.63
CA VAL A 7 -35.13 -27.21 -6.66
C VAL A 7 -33.67 -26.92 -6.32
N TRP A 8 -33.12 -27.60 -5.31
CA TRP A 8 -31.71 -27.45 -4.92
C TRP A 8 -30.76 -27.91 -6.04
N LEU A 9 -31.08 -29.00 -6.73
CA LEU A 9 -30.29 -29.51 -7.85
C LEU A 9 -30.30 -28.55 -9.04
N PHE A 10 -31.46 -27.95 -9.35
CA PHE A 10 -31.55 -26.93 -10.41
C PHE A 10 -30.75 -25.66 -10.08
N THR A 11 -30.72 -25.22 -8.84
CA THR A 11 -29.89 -24.06 -8.44
C THR A 11 -28.40 -24.35 -8.56
N MET A 12 -27.97 -25.57 -8.18
CA MET A 12 -26.57 -26.00 -8.33
C MET A 12 -26.14 -26.06 -9.80
N VAL A 13 -26.97 -26.65 -10.66
CA VAL A 13 -26.72 -26.75 -12.11
C VAL A 13 -26.68 -25.36 -12.75
N SER A 14 -27.58 -24.46 -12.35
CA SER A 14 -27.61 -23.09 -12.86
C SER A 14 -26.33 -22.34 -12.47
N LEU A 15 -25.84 -22.50 -11.23
CA LEU A 15 -24.66 -21.83 -10.72
C LEU A 15 -23.38 -22.35 -11.41
N THR A 16 -23.27 -23.65 -11.65
CA THR A 16 -22.15 -24.23 -12.40
C THR A 16 -22.18 -23.83 -13.88
N ALA A 17 -23.35 -23.68 -14.49
CA ALA A 17 -23.47 -23.20 -15.86
C ALA A 17 -23.01 -21.72 -15.98
N VAL A 18 -23.40 -20.85 -15.04
CA VAL A 18 -22.98 -19.44 -15.02
C VAL A 18 -21.48 -19.32 -14.79
N LEU A 19 -20.90 -20.08 -13.85
CA LEU A 19 -19.46 -20.13 -13.62
C LEU A 19 -18.71 -20.65 -14.86
N GLY A 20 -19.25 -21.66 -15.55
CA GLY A 20 -18.67 -22.20 -16.78
C GLY A 20 -18.63 -21.17 -17.91
N VAL A 21 -19.70 -20.39 -18.11
CA VAL A 21 -19.73 -19.29 -19.09
C VAL A 21 -18.79 -18.17 -18.68
N TYR A 22 -18.70 -17.84 -17.41
CA TYR A 22 -17.76 -16.82 -16.90
C TYR A 22 -16.32 -17.25 -17.16
N TYR A 23 -15.96 -18.51 -16.93
CA TYR A 23 -14.63 -19.04 -17.22
C TYR A 23 -14.31 -19.11 -18.73
N MET A 24 -15.31 -19.35 -19.59
CA MET A 24 -15.11 -19.39 -21.04
C MET A 24 -15.13 -18.00 -21.71
N THR A 25 -15.80 -17.02 -21.11
CA THR A 25 -15.99 -15.68 -21.70
C THR A 25 -15.23 -14.60 -20.91
N GLY A 26 -14.62 -14.95 -19.76
CA GLY A 26 -13.75 -14.06 -19.00
C GLY A 26 -12.56 -13.61 -19.85
N PRO A 27 -12.08 -12.36 -19.72
CA PRO A 27 -10.97 -11.86 -20.51
C PRO A 27 -9.68 -12.56 -20.10
N GLU A 28 -9.41 -13.69 -20.74
CA GLU A 28 -8.11 -14.36 -20.72
C GLU A 28 -7.10 -13.52 -21.52
N LYS A 29 -6.64 -12.49 -20.92
CA LYS A 29 -5.39 -11.83 -21.30
C LYS A 29 -4.81 -11.12 -20.10
N LEU A 30 -4.18 -11.86 -19.21
CA LEU A 30 -3.15 -11.32 -18.30
C LEU A 30 -2.58 -12.38 -17.35
N LEU A 31 -2.26 -13.60 -17.85
CA LEU A 31 -1.24 -14.44 -17.18
C LEU A 31 -0.70 -15.47 -18.20
N PRO A 32 0.57 -15.48 -18.55
CA PRO A 32 1.18 -16.59 -19.26
C PRO A 32 1.40 -17.75 -18.28
N ALA A 33 0.61 -18.80 -18.44
CA ALA A 33 0.87 -20.08 -17.80
C ALA A 33 2.11 -20.70 -18.45
N SER A 34 3.25 -20.67 -17.78
CA SER A 34 4.42 -21.46 -18.16
C SER A 34 4.21 -22.90 -17.73
N THR A 35 4.03 -23.74 -18.74
CA THR A 35 4.06 -25.20 -18.68
C THR A 35 5.44 -25.68 -18.20
N LEU A 36 5.45 -26.42 -17.10
CA LEU A 36 6.62 -27.18 -16.66
C LEU A 36 6.79 -28.39 -17.59
N GLU A 37 7.81 -28.39 -18.42
CA GLU A 37 8.44 -29.58 -18.94
C GLU A 37 9.91 -29.60 -18.55
N GLU A 38 10.24 -30.61 -17.77
CA GLU A 38 11.54 -31.02 -17.27
C GLU A 38 12.50 -31.34 -18.43
N LYS A 39 13.62 -30.62 -18.48
CA LYS A 39 14.82 -31.15 -19.14
C LYS A 39 16.09 -30.66 -18.44
N VAL A 40 16.70 -31.60 -17.75
CA VAL A 40 18.05 -31.52 -17.19
C VAL A 40 19.08 -31.34 -18.30
N SER A 41 19.92 -30.29 -18.18
CA SER A 41 21.33 -30.27 -18.63
C SER A 41 21.98 -28.96 -18.18
N GLU A 42 22.96 -29.02 -17.27
CA GLU A 42 23.98 -27.98 -17.04
C GLU A 42 24.93 -27.88 -18.27
N PRO A 43 25.64 -26.76 -18.51
CA PRO A 43 26.42 -25.97 -17.56
C PRO A 43 26.33 -24.44 -17.72
N GLN A 44 26.71 -23.74 -16.66
CA GLN A 44 27.19 -22.36 -16.48
C GLN A 44 27.33 -21.49 -17.73
N GLU A 45 26.50 -20.45 -17.80
CA GLU A 45 26.85 -19.15 -18.38
C GLU A 45 26.26 -18.08 -17.47
N ASP A 46 27.08 -17.06 -17.18
CA ASP A 46 26.77 -15.89 -16.39
C ASP A 46 25.45 -15.27 -16.87
N VAL A 47 24.37 -15.49 -16.13
CA VAL A 47 23.14 -14.73 -16.30
C VAL A 47 23.39 -13.43 -15.55
N ASP A 48 23.86 -12.45 -16.29
CA ASP A 48 23.70 -11.04 -15.96
C ASP A 48 22.19 -10.82 -15.82
N VAL A 49 21.68 -10.94 -14.60
CA VAL A 49 20.32 -10.56 -14.27
C VAL A 49 20.31 -9.06 -14.42
N ALA A 50 19.97 -8.59 -15.61
CA ALA A 50 19.50 -7.25 -15.79
C ALA A 50 18.31 -7.10 -14.83
N VAL A 51 18.55 -6.50 -13.67
CA VAL A 51 17.51 -5.95 -12.84
C VAL A 51 16.85 -4.92 -13.73
N GLU A 52 15.71 -5.26 -14.33
CA GLU A 52 14.83 -4.26 -14.92
C GLU A 52 14.55 -3.29 -13.77
N GLU A 53 15.17 -2.10 -13.88
CA GLU A 53 14.92 -1.00 -12.93
C GLU A 53 13.43 -0.69 -13.05
N THR A 54 12.66 -1.14 -12.05
CA THR A 54 11.26 -0.74 -11.93
C THR A 54 11.24 0.78 -11.87
N PRO A 55 10.42 1.45 -12.69
CA PRO A 55 10.32 2.90 -12.63
C PRO A 55 10.10 3.36 -11.20
N ASN A 56 10.77 4.42 -10.76
CA ASN A 56 10.65 4.94 -9.39
C ASN A 56 9.18 5.18 -8.95
N ASP A 57 8.29 5.43 -9.91
CA ASP A 57 6.86 5.60 -9.67
C ASP A 57 6.21 4.32 -9.11
N GLU A 58 6.57 3.14 -9.65
CA GLU A 58 6.07 1.86 -9.16
C GLU A 58 6.57 1.57 -7.73
N VAL A 59 7.80 1.99 -7.42
CA VAL A 59 8.36 1.86 -6.07
C VAL A 59 7.60 2.72 -5.07
N PHE A 60 7.30 3.98 -5.39
CA PHE A 60 6.53 4.87 -4.52
C PHE A 60 5.10 4.35 -4.30
N GLU A 61 4.44 3.87 -5.36
CA GLU A 61 3.11 3.26 -5.24
C GLU A 61 3.15 1.97 -4.40
N MET A 62 4.16 1.13 -4.56
CA MET A 62 4.33 -0.07 -3.76
C MET A 62 4.50 0.26 -2.27
N ILE A 63 5.32 1.26 -1.94
CA ILE A 63 5.53 1.71 -0.55
C ILE A 63 4.24 2.30 0.03
N ARG A 64 3.45 3.05 -0.76
CA ARG A 64 2.15 3.57 -0.33
C ARG A 64 1.17 2.44 -0.01
N LEU A 65 1.12 1.44 -0.88
CA LEU A 65 0.26 0.27 -0.69
C LEU A 65 0.65 -0.50 0.58
N GLU A 66 1.93 -0.78 0.77
CA GLU A 66 2.44 -1.45 1.97
C GLU A 66 2.10 -0.68 3.26
N ALA A 67 2.28 0.64 3.25
CA ALA A 67 1.94 1.49 4.40
C ALA A 67 0.44 1.48 4.71
N GLU A 68 -0.42 1.45 3.68
CA GLU A 68 -1.87 1.38 3.85
C GLU A 68 -2.31 0.00 4.36
N GLU A 69 -1.72 -1.09 3.87
CA GLU A 69 -1.97 -2.45 4.37
C GLU A 69 -1.56 -2.60 5.84
N GLU A 70 -0.40 -2.09 6.23
CA GLU A 70 0.07 -2.10 7.61
C GLU A 70 -0.87 -1.31 8.52
N ARG A 71 -1.28 -0.12 8.09
CA ARG A 71 -2.23 0.74 8.81
C ARG A 71 -3.59 0.07 8.96
N SER A 72 -4.10 -0.56 7.91
CA SER A 72 -5.37 -1.30 7.93
C SER A 72 -5.33 -2.45 8.90
N ARG A 73 -4.25 -3.24 8.90
CA ARG A 73 -4.05 -4.34 9.85
C ARG A 73 -4.03 -3.85 11.30
N LEU A 74 -3.30 -2.76 11.57
CA LEU A 74 -3.25 -2.19 12.91
C LEU A 74 -4.62 -1.67 13.37
N LYS A 75 -5.40 -1.06 12.48
CA LYS A 75 -6.77 -0.62 12.77
C LYS A 75 -7.71 -1.79 13.05
N GLU A 76 -7.56 -2.91 12.37
CA GLU A 76 -8.33 -4.14 12.66
C GLU A 76 -8.02 -4.67 14.06
N GLU A 77 -6.74 -4.71 14.45
CA GLU A 77 -6.32 -5.12 15.79
C GLU A 77 -6.89 -4.19 16.87
N LEU A 78 -6.83 -2.88 16.67
CA LEU A 78 -7.38 -1.88 17.57
C LEU A 78 -8.91 -1.98 17.65
N THR A 79 -9.58 -2.21 16.53
CA THR A 79 -11.04 -2.42 16.50
C THR A 79 -11.42 -3.67 17.29
N ALA A 80 -10.67 -4.76 17.18
CA ALA A 80 -10.88 -5.96 17.98
C ALA A 80 -10.70 -5.68 19.49
N LYS A 81 -9.71 -4.86 19.86
CA LYS A 81 -9.50 -4.43 21.25
C LYS A 81 -10.71 -3.63 21.77
N VAL A 82 -11.21 -2.66 21.00
CA VAL A 82 -12.40 -1.87 21.37
C VAL A 82 -13.64 -2.75 21.55
N ALA A 83 -13.81 -3.77 20.68
CA ALA A 83 -14.93 -4.70 20.72
C ALA A 83 -14.83 -5.76 21.83
N SER A 84 -13.66 -5.98 22.41
CA SER A 84 -13.45 -7.01 23.43
C SER A 84 -14.25 -6.72 24.71
N ALA A 85 -14.93 -7.74 25.25
CA ALA A 85 -15.64 -7.62 26.52
C ALA A 85 -14.70 -7.69 27.74
N GLU A 86 -13.48 -8.19 27.56
CA GLU A 86 -12.53 -8.45 28.65
C GLU A 86 -11.65 -7.23 28.99
N LEU A 87 -11.57 -6.23 28.09
CA LEU A 87 -10.74 -5.04 28.30
C LEU A 87 -11.46 -3.98 29.12
N SER A 88 -10.69 -3.24 29.92
CA SER A 88 -11.19 -2.10 30.68
C SER A 88 -11.66 -0.94 29.76
N ALA A 89 -12.46 -0.04 30.29
CA ALA A 89 -12.92 1.14 29.57
C ALA A 89 -11.73 2.02 29.12
N GLU A 90 -10.71 2.16 29.96
CA GLU A 90 -9.50 2.93 29.71
C GLU A 90 -8.71 2.33 28.54
N ALA A 91 -8.54 1.00 28.51
CA ALA A 91 -7.83 0.32 27.43
C ALA A 91 -8.56 0.43 26.07
N LYS A 92 -9.89 0.47 26.09
CA LYS A 92 -10.71 0.71 24.89
C LYS A 92 -10.60 2.14 24.40
N ASP A 93 -10.59 3.10 25.31
CA ASP A 93 -10.43 4.53 25.00
C ASP A 93 -9.04 4.80 24.40
N GLU A 94 -7.99 4.20 24.97
CA GLU A 94 -6.64 4.25 24.42
C GLU A 94 -6.58 3.66 22.99
N ALA A 95 -7.19 2.50 22.76
CA ALA A 95 -7.24 1.89 21.44
C ALA A 95 -8.00 2.78 20.43
N TYR A 96 -9.12 3.38 20.84
CA TYR A 96 -9.88 4.30 20.01
C TYR A 96 -9.09 5.57 19.69
N THR A 97 -8.42 6.15 20.68
CA THR A 97 -7.55 7.32 20.50
C THR A 97 -6.41 7.02 19.53
N THR A 98 -5.80 5.83 19.65
CA THR A 98 -4.75 5.40 18.71
C THR A 98 -5.26 5.28 17.29
N MET A 99 -6.48 4.75 17.10
CA MET A 99 -7.10 4.69 15.75
C MET A 99 -7.29 6.09 15.15
N GLN A 100 -7.77 7.05 15.95
CA GLN A 100 -7.91 8.44 15.49
C GLN A 100 -6.57 9.05 15.11
N GLN A 101 -5.53 8.85 15.92
CA GLN A 101 -4.18 9.33 15.62
C GLN A 101 -3.62 8.76 14.32
N LEU A 102 -3.86 7.48 14.04
CA LEU A 102 -3.46 6.86 12.76
C LEU A 102 -4.17 7.50 11.55
N ASP A 103 -5.45 7.83 11.68
CA ASP A 103 -6.21 8.49 10.62
C ASP A 103 -5.78 9.94 10.41
N GLU A 104 -5.54 10.69 11.49
CA GLU A 104 -5.02 12.05 11.44
C GLU A 104 -3.63 12.09 10.80
N GLN A 105 -2.74 11.19 11.23
CA GLN A 105 -1.39 11.05 10.65
C GLN A 105 -1.45 10.76 9.15
N ALA A 106 -2.24 9.78 8.73
CA ALA A 106 -2.42 9.44 7.32
C ALA A 106 -2.98 10.61 6.49
N SER A 107 -3.86 11.41 7.09
CA SER A 107 -4.40 12.61 6.43
C SER A 107 -3.33 13.69 6.26
N SER A 108 -2.53 13.94 7.30
CA SER A 108 -1.44 14.91 7.27
C SER A 108 -0.32 14.51 6.29
N GLU A 109 0.03 13.22 6.24
CA GLU A 109 0.99 12.68 5.26
C GLU A 109 0.54 12.95 3.82
N ARG A 110 -0.72 12.61 3.48
CA ARG A 110 -1.29 12.87 2.15
C ARG A 110 -1.43 14.35 1.81
N MET A 111 -1.76 15.18 2.80
CA MET A 111 -1.83 16.64 2.63
C MET A 111 -0.44 17.17 2.28
N LEU A 112 0.58 16.78 3.03
CA LEU A 112 1.96 17.20 2.82
C LEU A 112 2.49 16.74 1.45
N GLU A 113 2.22 15.50 1.03
CA GLU A 113 2.54 15.03 -0.32
C GLU A 113 1.90 15.92 -1.40
N THR A 114 0.62 16.27 -1.22
CA THR A 114 -0.09 17.14 -2.16
C THR A 114 0.52 18.55 -2.23
N VAL A 115 0.89 19.11 -1.08
CA VAL A 115 1.55 20.43 -1.01
C VAL A 115 2.92 20.38 -1.68
N ILE A 116 3.72 19.34 -1.42
CA ILE A 116 5.03 19.15 -2.05
C ILE A 116 4.89 19.04 -3.58
N LYS A 117 3.97 18.23 -4.08
CA LYS A 117 3.70 18.12 -5.52
C LYS A 117 3.26 19.46 -6.14
N SER A 118 2.48 20.26 -5.42
CA SER A 118 2.06 21.59 -5.88
C SER A 118 3.22 22.59 -6.03
N LYS A 119 4.35 22.34 -5.39
CA LYS A 119 5.59 23.13 -5.51
C LYS A 119 6.44 22.75 -6.74
N GLY A 120 6.02 21.74 -7.49
CA GLY A 120 6.65 21.36 -8.75
C GLY A 120 7.53 20.12 -8.67
N TYR A 121 7.52 19.39 -7.56
CA TYR A 121 8.10 18.06 -7.50
C TYR A 121 7.21 17.07 -8.26
N GLU A 122 7.81 16.14 -9.01
CA GLU A 122 7.04 15.18 -9.82
C GLU A 122 6.27 14.20 -8.94
N ASP A 123 6.94 13.66 -7.92
CA ASP A 123 6.30 12.86 -6.89
C ASP A 123 6.94 13.10 -5.52
N ALA A 124 6.17 12.80 -4.48
CA ALA A 124 6.60 12.90 -3.09
C ALA A 124 5.96 11.78 -2.29
N LEU A 125 6.73 11.16 -1.43
CA LEU A 125 6.29 10.15 -0.47
C LEU A 125 6.58 10.65 0.94
N VAL A 126 5.56 10.74 1.78
CA VAL A 126 5.68 11.14 3.17
C VAL A 126 5.25 10.00 4.07
N ARG A 127 6.10 9.61 5.00
CA ARG A 127 5.83 8.55 5.98
C ARG A 127 6.28 8.97 7.36
N THR A 128 5.48 8.63 8.37
CA THR A 128 5.90 8.76 9.77
C THR A 128 6.25 7.37 10.30
N ILE A 129 7.51 7.18 10.64
CA ILE A 129 8.06 5.92 11.13
C ILE A 129 8.75 6.20 12.46
N ASP A 130 8.38 5.51 13.52
CA ASP A 130 8.97 5.65 14.86
C ASP A 130 8.97 7.10 15.40
N GLY A 131 7.97 7.90 15.01
CA GLY A 131 7.85 9.30 15.41
C GLY A 131 8.75 10.27 14.63
N GLU A 132 9.39 9.83 13.56
CA GLU A 132 10.15 10.64 12.61
C GLU A 132 9.38 10.76 11.29
N VAL A 133 9.28 11.97 10.75
CA VAL A 133 8.70 12.22 9.42
C VAL A 133 9.78 12.07 8.37
N ARG A 134 9.61 11.11 7.47
CA ARG A 134 10.47 10.91 6.30
C ARG A 134 9.78 11.40 5.05
N ILE A 135 10.47 12.26 4.32
CA ILE A 135 10.03 12.82 3.06
C ILE A 135 11.00 12.35 1.99
N THR A 136 10.51 11.58 1.02
CA THR A 136 11.26 11.24 -0.18
C THR A 136 10.63 11.98 -1.35
N VAL A 137 11.42 12.78 -2.06
CA VAL A 137 10.93 13.54 -3.22
C VAL A 137 11.67 13.16 -4.48
N LYS A 138 10.93 13.08 -5.57
CA LYS A 138 11.46 12.82 -6.90
C LYS A 138 11.90 14.14 -7.53
N ALA A 139 13.22 14.34 -7.68
CA ALA A 139 13.79 15.56 -8.24
C ALA A 139 15.19 15.32 -8.83
N ASP A 140 15.46 15.90 -10.01
CA ASP A 140 16.78 15.83 -10.67
C ASP A 140 17.87 16.62 -9.97
N SER A 141 17.49 17.61 -9.20
CA SER A 141 18.41 18.45 -8.45
C SER A 141 18.01 18.56 -6.98
N HIS A 142 18.99 18.56 -6.12
CA HIS A 142 18.81 18.74 -4.70
C HIS A 142 19.62 19.97 -4.22
N SER A 143 19.04 20.73 -3.31
CA SER A 143 19.72 21.82 -2.65
C SER A 143 19.39 21.85 -1.15
N THR A 144 20.27 22.43 -0.37
CA THR A 144 20.04 22.61 1.07
C THR A 144 18.84 23.51 1.33
N GLU A 145 18.62 24.51 0.46
CA GLU A 145 17.47 25.41 0.54
C GLU A 145 16.16 24.65 0.32
N ALA A 146 16.10 23.79 -0.71
CA ALA A 146 14.94 22.96 -1.00
C ALA A 146 14.64 21.98 0.15
N ALA A 147 15.67 21.33 0.69
CA ALA A 147 15.51 20.44 1.85
C ALA A 147 14.96 21.20 3.07
N ASN A 148 15.49 22.39 3.37
CA ASN A 148 15.00 23.20 4.48
C ASN A 148 13.56 23.67 4.28
N GLU A 149 13.15 24.00 3.05
CA GLU A 149 11.78 24.36 2.73
C GLU A 149 10.83 23.19 3.00
N LEU A 150 11.17 21.97 2.57
CA LEU A 150 10.39 20.77 2.82
C LEU A 150 10.30 20.43 4.31
N ILE A 151 11.39 20.60 5.06
CA ILE A 151 11.40 20.42 6.51
C ILE A 151 10.46 21.43 7.18
N GLN A 152 10.44 22.67 6.76
CA GLN A 152 9.55 23.69 7.31
C GLN A 152 8.08 23.36 7.02
N LEU A 153 7.75 22.96 5.81
CA LEU A 153 6.42 22.51 5.45
C LEU A 153 5.95 21.34 6.31
N ALA A 154 6.81 20.34 6.51
CA ALA A 154 6.48 19.20 7.35
C ALA A 154 6.21 19.62 8.79
N LYS A 155 6.97 20.55 9.34
CA LYS A 155 6.75 21.08 10.69
C LYS A 155 5.47 21.89 10.84
N GLU A 156 5.09 22.62 9.78
CA GLU A 156 3.83 23.38 9.76
C GLU A 156 2.63 22.44 9.75
N GLU A 157 2.66 21.35 8.96
CA GLU A 157 1.53 20.42 8.79
C GLU A 157 1.45 19.35 9.88
N MET A 158 2.61 18.84 10.34
CA MET A 158 2.67 17.69 11.25
C MET A 158 3.14 18.07 12.67
N GLY A 159 3.56 19.31 12.87
CA GLY A 159 4.00 19.85 14.15
C GLY A 159 5.50 19.82 14.36
N ASP A 160 5.98 20.78 15.16
CA ASP A 160 7.41 21.07 15.38
C ASP A 160 8.17 20.02 16.20
N LYS A 161 7.45 19.07 16.80
CA LYS A 161 8.03 18.14 17.79
C LYS A 161 8.67 16.90 17.16
N MET A 162 8.32 16.57 15.92
CA MET A 162 8.84 15.39 15.25
C MET A 162 10.10 15.74 14.46
N PRO A 163 11.15 14.91 14.53
CA PRO A 163 12.28 15.04 13.63
C PRO A 163 11.82 14.80 12.18
N VAL A 164 12.42 15.54 11.25
CA VAL A 164 12.09 15.44 9.82
C VAL A 164 13.37 15.15 9.06
N SER A 165 13.33 14.11 8.23
CA SER A 165 14.39 13.81 7.25
C SER A 165 13.87 13.97 5.82
N VAL A 166 14.74 14.44 4.93
CA VAL A 166 14.40 14.64 3.51
C VAL A 166 15.43 13.93 2.65
N GLU A 167 14.95 13.13 1.73
CA GLU A 167 15.72 12.40 0.74
C GLU A 167 15.27 12.80 -0.67
N PHE A 168 16.25 12.97 -1.57
CA PHE A 168 15.99 13.30 -2.97
C PHE A 168 16.34 12.10 -3.84
N GLU A 169 15.38 11.61 -4.61
CA GLU A 169 15.59 10.56 -5.60
C GLU A 169 15.63 11.17 -7.01
N PRO A 170 16.69 10.89 -7.79
CA PRO A 170 16.79 11.40 -9.15
C PRO A 170 15.78 10.70 -10.08
N PHE A 171 15.37 11.39 -11.15
CA PHE A 171 14.68 10.77 -12.27
C PHE A 171 15.62 9.76 -12.95
N LYS A 172 15.14 8.56 -13.19
CA LYS A 172 15.81 7.58 -14.05
C LYS A 172 14.93 7.21 -15.23
#